data_1980dd609fba5199d28aa8ffdbdef28a
#
_entry.id   1980dd609fba5199d28aa8ffdbdef28a
#
_cell.length_a   1.000
_cell.length_b   1.000
_cell.length_c   1.000
_cell.angle_alpha   90.00
_cell.angle_beta   90.00
_cell.angle_gamma   90.00
#
_symmetry.space_group_name_H-M   'P 1'
#
loop_
_entity.id
_entity.type
_entity.pdbx_description
1 polymer ?
#
loop_
_entity_poly.entity_id
_entity_poly.type
_entity_poly.pdbx_seq_one_letter_code
_entity_poly.pdbx_strand_id
1 'polypeptide(L)'
;MKTLLSFLLVVSSALAAPPSAKEILESVRLRQAQQELNLQGLIREGATIVPFRLTQTGPLIRYSFTKPDEALQLRLGDNDSRLEEVTREGVEKVTPAQFDHKVRGTAVTYEDLALKFLYWPNARVTGENSISLRNCWKLELKAPNRQSQYSNVWLWVDKEGGALMKLEGYDWNGKLAKRFTVVSGQKIEDRWFLKEMRIEEFDPATGKQRARTYLEIKK
;
A
#
# COMPACT_ATOMS: atom_id res chain seq x y z
N MET A 1 -41.14 50.36 29.96
CA MET A 1 -41.03 48.93 29.70
C MET A 1 -40.19 48.77 28.46
N LYS A 2 -38.89 48.28 28.57
CA LYS A 2 -38.00 48.03 27.47
C LYS A 2 -37.91 46.51 27.32
N THR A 3 -38.47 45.97 26.24
CA THR A 3 -38.46 44.57 25.90
C THR A 3 -37.09 44.26 25.21
N LEU A 4 -36.22 43.47 25.87
CA LEU A 4 -35.01 42.94 25.28
C LEU A 4 -35.36 41.74 24.44
N LEU A 5 -35.16 41.82 23.12
CA LEU A 5 -35.29 40.70 22.18
C LEU A 5 -33.95 39.96 22.12
N SER A 6 -33.85 38.80 22.79
CA SER A 6 -32.66 37.93 22.70
C SER A 6 -32.67 37.15 21.38
N PHE A 7 -31.73 37.47 20.54
CA PHE A 7 -31.50 36.74 19.27
C PHE A 7 -30.64 35.50 19.57
N LEU A 8 -31.24 34.30 19.52
CA LEU A 8 -30.54 33.03 19.65
C LEU A 8 -29.84 32.69 18.32
N LEU A 9 -28.52 32.85 18.25
CA LEU A 9 -27.72 32.41 17.12
C LEU A 9 -27.59 30.87 17.19
N VAL A 10 -28.33 30.16 16.34
CA VAL A 10 -28.14 28.72 16.11
C VAL A 10 -26.92 28.54 15.21
N VAL A 11 -25.78 28.21 15.81
CA VAL A 11 -24.57 27.80 15.06
C VAL A 11 -24.80 26.38 14.59
N SER A 12 -25.22 26.20 13.33
CA SER A 12 -25.26 24.89 12.67
C SER A 12 -23.83 24.49 12.38
N SER A 13 -23.30 23.53 13.15
CA SER A 13 -22.05 22.84 12.83
C SER A 13 -22.26 22.02 11.56
N ALA A 14 -21.84 22.51 10.41
CA ALA A 14 -21.79 21.73 9.19
C ALA A 14 -20.78 20.60 9.40
N LEU A 15 -21.26 19.39 9.66
CA LEU A 15 -20.44 18.16 9.61
C LEU A 15 -19.95 18.02 8.16
N ALA A 16 -18.64 18.18 7.95
CA ALA A 16 -18.04 17.95 6.66
C ALA A 16 -18.35 16.50 6.20
N ALA A 17 -18.79 16.36 4.97
CA ALA A 17 -19.05 15.04 4.39
C ALA A 17 -17.77 14.19 4.44
N PRO A 18 -17.87 12.87 4.69
CA PRO A 18 -16.71 11.99 4.67
C PRO A 18 -16.03 12.05 3.29
N PRO A 19 -14.70 11.94 3.22
CA PRO A 19 -13.96 12.02 1.96
C PRO A 19 -14.34 10.86 1.05
N SER A 20 -14.36 11.12 -0.25
CA SER A 20 -14.55 10.08 -1.27
C SER A 20 -13.34 9.14 -1.34
N ALA A 21 -13.53 7.93 -1.89
CA ALA A 21 -12.43 6.99 -2.09
C ALA A 21 -11.32 7.58 -2.97
N LYS A 22 -11.68 8.39 -3.96
CA LYS A 22 -10.74 9.10 -4.85
C LYS A 22 -9.85 10.05 -4.05
N GLU A 23 -10.42 10.91 -3.22
CA GLU A 23 -9.67 11.85 -2.37
C GLU A 23 -8.75 11.15 -1.38
N ILE A 24 -9.20 10.03 -0.79
CA ILE A 24 -8.36 9.23 0.11
C ILE A 24 -7.16 8.66 -0.66
N LEU A 25 -7.38 8.04 -1.83
CA LEU A 25 -6.31 7.45 -2.64
C LEU A 25 -5.34 8.50 -3.18
N GLU A 26 -5.83 9.67 -3.58
CA GLU A 26 -4.99 10.81 -3.98
C GLU A 26 -4.11 11.28 -2.82
N SER A 27 -4.68 11.41 -1.61
CA SER A 27 -3.91 11.77 -0.41
C SER A 27 -2.82 10.74 -0.09
N VAL A 28 -3.11 9.43 -0.25
CA VAL A 28 -2.12 8.36 -0.07
C VAL A 28 -0.98 8.52 -1.08
N ARG A 29 -1.29 8.69 -2.37
CA ARG A 29 -0.27 8.85 -3.43
C ARG A 29 0.61 10.09 -3.21
N LEU A 30 0.00 11.23 -2.88
CA LEU A 30 0.72 12.47 -2.60
C LEU A 30 1.67 12.33 -1.42
N ARG A 31 1.23 11.71 -0.32
CA ARG A 31 2.09 11.47 0.86
C ARG A 31 3.24 10.52 0.55
N GLN A 32 2.98 9.47 -0.23
CA GLN A 32 4.03 8.58 -0.71
C GLN A 32 5.05 9.33 -1.58
N ALA A 33 4.60 10.16 -2.51
CA ALA A 33 5.47 10.89 -3.42
C ALA A 33 6.31 12.02 -2.77
N GLN A 34 6.04 12.37 -1.51
CA GLN A 34 6.76 13.43 -0.78
C GLN A 34 7.83 12.91 0.17
N GLN A 35 8.11 11.60 0.16
CA GLN A 35 9.07 11.00 1.09
C GLN A 35 10.50 11.05 0.52
N GLU A 36 11.45 11.22 1.43
CA GLU A 36 12.87 10.99 1.16
C GLU A 36 13.38 9.96 2.18
N LEU A 37 13.87 8.82 1.67
CA LEU A 37 14.29 7.70 2.48
C LEU A 37 15.59 7.11 1.97
N ASN A 38 16.41 6.63 2.90
CA ASN A 38 17.58 5.81 2.63
C ASN A 38 17.73 4.83 3.79
N LEU A 39 17.10 3.68 3.66
CA LEU A 39 16.94 2.71 4.73
C LEU A 39 17.41 1.34 4.25
N GLN A 40 17.76 0.48 5.19
CA GLN A 40 17.99 -0.94 4.93
C GLN A 40 16.72 -1.73 5.25
N GLY A 41 16.56 -2.84 4.58
CA GLY A 41 15.45 -3.74 4.85
C GLY A 41 15.81 -5.18 4.57
N LEU A 42 14.90 -6.05 4.94
CA LEU A 42 14.98 -7.47 4.60
C LEU A 42 13.57 -8.02 4.34
N ILE A 43 13.51 -8.98 3.42
CA ILE A 43 12.33 -9.83 3.23
C ILE A 43 12.71 -11.18 3.83
N ARG A 44 11.87 -11.71 4.73
CA ARG A 44 12.10 -12.99 5.41
C ARG A 44 10.90 -13.91 5.20
N GLU A 45 11.18 -15.11 4.66
CA GLU A 45 10.18 -16.17 4.47
C GLU A 45 10.80 -17.53 4.82
N GLY A 46 10.36 -18.13 5.93
CA GLY A 46 11.01 -19.33 6.46
C GLY A 46 12.50 -19.12 6.71
N ALA A 47 13.35 -19.92 6.06
CA ALA A 47 14.81 -19.80 6.12
C ALA A 47 15.38 -18.78 5.11
N THR A 48 14.57 -18.31 4.16
CA THR A 48 15.00 -17.35 3.13
C THR A 48 15.07 -15.95 3.73
N ILE A 49 16.22 -15.30 3.60
CA ILE A 49 16.45 -13.91 4.02
C ILE A 49 17.01 -13.15 2.83
N VAL A 50 16.30 -12.13 2.37
CA VAL A 50 16.67 -11.29 1.23
C VAL A 50 16.90 -9.87 1.72
N PRO A 51 18.17 -9.45 1.95
CA PRO A 51 18.48 -8.07 2.30
C PRO A 51 18.31 -7.17 1.07
N PHE A 52 17.83 -5.95 1.32
CA PHE A 52 17.72 -4.91 0.30
C PHE A 52 17.99 -3.53 0.90
N ARG A 53 18.30 -2.58 0.04
CA ARG A 53 18.33 -1.16 0.37
C ARG A 53 17.10 -0.50 -0.24
N LEU A 54 16.37 0.25 0.59
CA LEU A 54 15.24 1.07 0.19
C LEU A 54 15.71 2.51 0.07
N THR A 55 15.66 3.07 -1.12
CA THR A 55 15.84 4.51 -1.31
C THR A 55 14.57 5.09 -1.91
N GLN A 56 14.21 6.29 -1.47
CA GLN A 56 13.13 7.05 -2.08
C GLN A 56 13.53 8.50 -2.22
N THR A 57 13.26 9.08 -3.37
CA THR A 57 13.42 10.50 -3.67
C THR A 57 12.17 10.96 -4.37
N GLY A 58 11.30 11.63 -3.64
CA GLY A 58 9.99 12.01 -4.15
C GLY A 58 9.18 10.81 -4.67
N PRO A 59 8.72 10.85 -5.93
CA PRO A 59 7.89 9.78 -6.51
C PRO A 59 8.68 8.51 -6.91
N LEU A 60 10.00 8.50 -6.74
CA LEU A 60 10.85 7.39 -7.13
C LEU A 60 11.23 6.54 -5.91
N ILE A 61 10.74 5.30 -5.87
CA ILE A 61 11.04 4.31 -4.83
C ILE A 61 11.89 3.22 -5.45
N ARG A 62 13.03 2.88 -4.84
CA ARG A 62 13.96 1.86 -5.36
C ARG A 62 14.31 0.85 -4.29
N TYR A 63 14.11 -0.42 -4.61
CA TYR A 63 14.52 -1.59 -3.85
C TYR A 63 15.76 -2.18 -4.52
N SER A 64 16.93 -2.01 -3.93
CA SER A 64 18.20 -2.51 -4.48
C SER A 64 18.63 -3.77 -3.75
N PHE A 65 18.93 -4.82 -4.52
CA PHE A 65 19.37 -6.13 -4.05
C PHE A 65 20.82 -6.38 -4.43
N THR A 66 21.46 -7.25 -3.70
CA THR A 66 22.81 -7.75 -4.01
C THR A 66 22.75 -9.24 -4.33
N LYS A 67 23.69 -9.73 -5.19
CA LYS A 67 23.87 -11.15 -5.52
C LYS A 67 22.61 -11.83 -6.12
N PRO A 68 22.22 -11.53 -7.38
CA PRO A 68 22.84 -10.59 -8.31
C PRO A 68 22.51 -9.14 -7.98
N ASP A 69 23.30 -8.23 -8.55
CA ASP A 69 23.14 -6.79 -8.41
C ASP A 69 22.01 -6.33 -9.33
N GLU A 70 20.86 -6.03 -8.75
CA GLU A 70 19.66 -5.59 -9.46
C GLU A 70 18.81 -4.70 -8.58
N ALA A 71 17.88 -3.97 -9.17
CA ALA A 71 16.90 -3.23 -8.41
C ALA A 71 15.51 -3.28 -9.07
N LEU A 72 14.49 -3.19 -8.24
CA LEU A 72 13.13 -2.87 -8.66
C LEU A 72 12.86 -1.41 -8.32
N GLN A 73 12.44 -0.64 -9.32
CA GLN A 73 12.23 0.79 -9.20
C GLN A 73 10.79 1.14 -9.54
N LEU A 74 10.07 1.69 -8.57
CA LEU A 74 8.69 2.16 -8.72
C LEU A 74 8.69 3.67 -8.94
N ARG A 75 8.05 4.11 -10.01
CA ARG A 75 7.72 5.53 -10.26
C ARG A 75 6.25 5.75 -10.00
N LEU A 76 5.93 6.63 -9.08
CA LEU A 76 4.57 7.09 -8.81
C LEU A 76 4.27 8.29 -9.71
N GLY A 77 3.36 8.15 -10.64
CA GLY A 77 2.87 9.24 -11.48
C GLY A 77 1.53 9.78 -10.96
N ASP A 78 0.99 10.77 -11.65
CA ASP A 78 -0.31 11.36 -11.28
C ASP A 78 -1.48 10.40 -11.52
N ASN A 79 -1.43 9.66 -12.64
CA ASN A 79 -2.53 8.81 -13.11
C ASN A 79 -2.20 7.32 -13.15
N ASP A 80 -0.95 6.93 -12.97
CA ASP A 80 -0.48 5.55 -12.98
C ASP A 80 0.84 5.41 -12.23
N SER A 81 1.19 4.18 -11.86
CA SER A 81 2.52 3.81 -11.38
C SER A 81 3.24 2.95 -12.42
N ARG A 82 4.57 3.00 -12.42
CA ARG A 82 5.39 2.19 -13.31
C ARG A 82 6.48 1.50 -12.51
N LEU A 83 6.50 0.17 -12.56
CA LEU A 83 7.58 -0.64 -12.03
C LEU A 83 8.59 -0.94 -13.14
N GLU A 84 9.86 -0.83 -12.81
CA GLU A 84 11.00 -1.06 -13.70
C GLU A 84 11.97 -2.02 -13.03
N GLU A 85 12.52 -2.95 -13.79
CA GLU A 85 13.73 -3.71 -13.43
C GLU A 85 14.96 -2.93 -13.85
N VAL A 86 15.94 -2.84 -12.95
CA VAL A 86 17.22 -2.18 -13.20
C VAL A 86 18.32 -3.22 -12.99
N THR A 87 18.97 -3.60 -14.07
CA THR A 87 20.07 -4.54 -14.11
C THR A 87 21.34 -3.87 -14.64
N ARG A 88 22.43 -4.62 -14.79
CA ARG A 88 23.66 -4.13 -15.46
C ARG A 88 23.45 -3.88 -16.96
N GLU A 89 22.47 -4.56 -17.57
CA GLU A 89 22.15 -4.48 -18.98
C GLU A 89 21.27 -3.25 -19.31
N GLY A 90 20.59 -2.70 -18.31
CA GLY A 90 19.75 -1.53 -18.48
C GLY A 90 18.56 -1.43 -17.56
N VAL A 91 17.61 -0.62 -17.97
CA VAL A 91 16.32 -0.39 -17.26
C VAL A 91 15.20 -0.86 -18.17
N GLU A 92 14.41 -1.81 -17.69
CA GLU A 92 13.29 -2.38 -18.43
C GLU A 92 11.98 -2.16 -17.66
N LYS A 93 10.92 -1.84 -18.38
CA LYS A 93 9.58 -1.70 -17.80
C LYS A 93 9.00 -3.08 -17.52
N VAL A 94 8.58 -3.31 -16.28
CA VAL A 94 7.80 -4.50 -15.93
C VAL A 94 6.41 -4.43 -16.59
N THR A 95 6.11 -5.47 -17.36
CA THR A 95 4.82 -5.61 -18.06
C THR A 95 3.81 -6.40 -17.23
N PRO A 96 2.51 -6.32 -17.53
CA PRO A 96 1.49 -7.12 -16.83
C PRO A 96 1.76 -8.65 -16.84
N ALA A 97 2.41 -9.16 -17.89
CA ALA A 97 2.78 -10.59 -17.98
C ALA A 97 3.84 -11.01 -16.94
N GLN A 98 4.53 -10.04 -16.33
CA GLN A 98 5.57 -10.27 -15.31
C GLN A 98 5.08 -9.96 -13.89
N PHE A 99 3.82 -9.53 -13.72
CA PHE A 99 3.30 -9.09 -12.41
C PHE A 99 3.27 -10.21 -11.37
N ASP A 100 3.18 -11.47 -11.77
CA ASP A 100 3.24 -12.64 -10.91
C ASP A 100 4.66 -13.08 -10.54
N HIS A 101 5.70 -12.48 -11.15
CA HIS A 101 7.09 -12.77 -10.81
C HIS A 101 7.35 -12.48 -9.33
N LYS A 102 7.93 -13.48 -8.67
CA LYS A 102 8.24 -13.41 -7.23
C LYS A 102 9.55 -12.66 -6.97
N VAL A 103 9.53 -11.72 -6.06
CA VAL A 103 10.73 -11.03 -5.60
C VAL A 103 11.61 -12.02 -4.85
N ARG A 104 12.70 -12.42 -5.49
CA ARG A 104 13.68 -13.37 -4.92
C ARG A 104 13.07 -14.67 -4.39
N GLY A 105 12.03 -15.16 -5.04
CA GLY A 105 11.35 -16.41 -4.68
C GLY A 105 10.43 -16.33 -3.44
N THR A 106 10.23 -15.15 -2.87
CA THR A 106 9.30 -14.94 -1.75
C THR A 106 7.85 -14.82 -2.22
N ALA A 107 6.89 -14.75 -1.28
CA ALA A 107 5.48 -14.52 -1.62
C ALA A 107 5.19 -13.10 -2.14
N VAL A 108 6.14 -12.17 -2.04
CA VAL A 108 6.02 -10.82 -2.62
C VAL A 108 6.18 -10.91 -4.13
N THR A 109 5.23 -10.34 -4.88
CA THR A 109 5.31 -10.29 -6.35
C THR A 109 5.60 -8.87 -6.86
N TYR A 110 5.93 -8.75 -8.14
CA TYR A 110 6.15 -7.46 -8.78
C TYR A 110 4.88 -6.57 -8.73
N GLU A 111 3.71 -7.17 -8.86
CA GLU A 111 2.45 -6.42 -8.73
C GLU A 111 2.26 -5.83 -7.33
N ASP A 112 2.67 -6.55 -6.28
CA ASP A 112 2.59 -6.07 -4.91
C ASP A 112 3.43 -4.81 -4.70
N LEU A 113 4.58 -4.70 -5.38
CA LEU A 113 5.45 -3.52 -5.35
C LEU A 113 5.00 -2.42 -6.31
N ALA A 114 4.27 -2.75 -7.37
CA ALA A 114 3.83 -1.79 -8.39
C ALA A 114 2.75 -0.83 -7.89
N LEU A 115 2.02 -1.17 -6.81
CA LEU A 115 0.96 -0.36 -6.20
C LEU A 115 -0.12 0.14 -7.18
N LYS A 116 -0.34 -0.60 -8.28
CA LYS A 116 -1.28 -0.21 -9.33
C LYS A 116 -2.70 -0.02 -8.85
N PHE A 117 -3.12 -0.77 -7.84
CA PHE A 117 -4.45 -0.67 -7.25
C PHE A 117 -4.77 0.73 -6.69
N LEU A 118 -3.76 1.53 -6.33
CA LEU A 118 -3.96 2.92 -5.89
C LEU A 118 -4.49 3.85 -6.98
N TYR A 119 -4.48 3.40 -8.23
CA TYR A 119 -4.90 4.15 -9.43
C TYR A 119 -6.17 3.56 -10.07
N TRP A 120 -6.75 2.50 -9.49
CA TRP A 120 -7.95 1.91 -10.07
C TRP A 120 -9.14 2.86 -9.95
N PRO A 121 -9.90 3.06 -11.07
CA PRO A 121 -10.98 4.05 -11.10
C PRO A 121 -12.20 3.64 -10.27
N ASN A 122 -12.40 2.33 -10.09
CA ASN A 122 -13.57 1.76 -9.43
C ASN A 122 -13.30 1.55 -7.94
N ALA A 123 -13.14 2.65 -7.20
CA ALA A 123 -12.91 2.64 -5.76
C ALA A 123 -14.11 3.23 -5.01
N ARG A 124 -14.48 2.63 -3.86
CA ARG A 124 -15.52 3.15 -2.96
C ARG A 124 -15.13 3.00 -1.50
N VAL A 125 -15.53 3.94 -0.67
CA VAL A 125 -15.48 3.79 0.79
C VAL A 125 -16.63 2.89 1.21
N THR A 126 -16.34 1.84 1.96
CA THR A 126 -17.33 0.86 2.42
C THR A 126 -17.60 0.94 3.91
N GLY A 127 -16.83 1.75 4.63
CA GLY A 127 -16.97 1.95 6.07
C GLY A 127 -15.66 2.34 6.74
N GLU A 128 -15.62 2.10 8.03
CA GLU A 128 -14.49 2.40 8.91
C GLU A 128 -14.21 1.19 9.79
N ASN A 129 -12.93 0.97 10.11
CA ASN A 129 -12.49 -0.05 11.04
C ASN A 129 -11.26 0.41 11.82
N SER A 130 -11.01 -0.17 12.97
CA SER A 130 -9.74 0.00 13.66
C SER A 130 -8.77 -1.13 13.31
N ILE A 131 -7.55 -0.77 12.93
CA ILE A 131 -6.44 -1.69 12.68
C ILE A 131 -5.28 -1.27 13.60
N SER A 132 -4.85 -2.15 14.50
CA SER A 132 -3.74 -1.87 15.44
C SER A 132 -3.91 -0.52 16.17
N LEU A 133 -5.11 -0.26 16.71
CA LEU A 133 -5.51 0.98 17.41
C LEU A 133 -5.54 2.25 16.54
N ARG A 134 -5.46 2.10 15.21
CA ARG A 134 -5.57 3.22 14.27
C ARG A 134 -6.94 3.19 13.60
N ASN A 135 -7.64 4.33 13.59
CA ASN A 135 -8.90 4.47 12.88
C ASN A 135 -8.65 4.57 11.38
N CYS A 136 -9.22 3.65 10.61
CA CYS A 136 -8.98 3.52 9.19
C CYS A 136 -10.27 3.67 8.38
N TRP A 137 -10.15 4.32 7.22
CA TRP A 137 -11.11 4.17 6.14
C TRP A 137 -10.96 2.77 5.55
N LYS A 138 -12.08 2.09 5.32
CA LYS A 138 -12.11 0.82 4.58
C LYS A 138 -12.59 1.09 3.16
N LEU A 139 -11.75 0.76 2.18
CA LEU A 139 -12.04 0.94 0.76
C LEU A 139 -12.14 -0.42 0.06
N GLU A 140 -13.02 -0.50 -0.93
CA GLU A 140 -13.04 -1.56 -1.92
C GLU A 140 -12.61 -0.99 -3.27
N LEU A 141 -11.64 -1.63 -3.91
CA LEU A 141 -11.09 -1.26 -5.20
C LEU A 141 -11.27 -2.43 -6.16
N LYS A 142 -11.90 -2.22 -7.31
CA LYS A 142 -12.11 -3.24 -8.34
C LYS A 142 -11.17 -3.02 -9.50
N ALA A 143 -10.50 -4.10 -9.93
CA ALA A 143 -9.60 -4.05 -11.07
C ALA A 143 -10.36 -3.64 -12.34
N PRO A 144 -9.78 -2.75 -13.17
CA PRO A 144 -10.43 -2.32 -14.41
C PRO A 144 -10.42 -3.42 -15.49
N ASN A 145 -9.49 -4.36 -15.41
CA ASN A 145 -9.32 -5.44 -16.38
C ASN A 145 -8.53 -6.61 -15.78
N ARG A 146 -8.31 -7.68 -16.55
CA ARG A 146 -7.62 -8.91 -16.14
C ARG A 146 -6.07 -8.83 -16.23
N GLN A 147 -5.48 -7.66 -16.33
CA GLN A 147 -4.02 -7.51 -16.29
C GLN A 147 -3.44 -7.59 -14.87
N SER A 148 -4.28 -7.52 -13.85
CA SER A 148 -3.93 -7.72 -12.44
C SER A 148 -4.20 -9.16 -12.01
N GLN A 149 -3.35 -9.70 -11.12
CA GLN A 149 -3.64 -10.96 -10.42
C GLN A 149 -4.86 -10.83 -9.49
N TYR A 150 -5.19 -9.61 -9.06
CA TYR A 150 -6.33 -9.31 -8.20
C TYR A 150 -7.52 -8.80 -9.01
N SER A 151 -8.71 -9.36 -8.75
CA SER A 151 -9.98 -8.83 -9.23
C SER A 151 -10.49 -7.70 -8.35
N ASN A 152 -10.16 -7.78 -7.05
CA ASN A 152 -10.63 -6.87 -6.03
C ASN A 152 -9.55 -6.72 -4.93
N VAL A 153 -9.39 -5.49 -4.43
CA VAL A 153 -8.52 -5.16 -3.31
C VAL A 153 -9.32 -4.44 -2.24
N TRP A 154 -9.27 -4.96 -1.01
CA TRP A 154 -9.73 -4.24 0.17
C TRP A 154 -8.55 -3.55 0.82
N LEU A 155 -8.71 -2.26 1.12
CA LEU A 155 -7.64 -1.43 1.64
C LEU A 155 -8.09 -0.70 2.90
N TRP A 156 -7.25 -0.69 3.93
CA TRP A 156 -7.46 0.07 5.16
C TRP A 156 -6.41 1.18 5.24
N VAL A 157 -6.89 2.41 5.21
CA VAL A 157 -6.06 3.63 5.21
C VAL A 157 -6.26 4.36 6.53
N ASP A 158 -5.19 4.56 7.28
CA ASP A 158 -5.21 5.35 8.51
C ASP A 158 -5.71 6.78 8.24
N LYS A 159 -6.70 7.21 9.01
CA LYS A 159 -7.35 8.51 8.79
C LYS A 159 -6.45 9.70 9.08
N GLU A 160 -5.55 9.59 10.05
CA GLU A 160 -4.66 10.68 10.45
C GLU A 160 -3.41 10.74 9.57
N GLY A 161 -2.71 9.62 9.44
CA GLY A 161 -1.42 9.55 8.75
C GLY A 161 -1.52 9.20 7.26
N GLY A 162 -2.67 8.71 6.78
CA GLY A 162 -2.81 8.21 5.41
C GLY A 162 -2.00 6.95 5.13
N ALA A 163 -1.52 6.25 6.16
CA ALA A 163 -0.75 5.03 6.01
C ALA A 163 -1.63 3.86 5.57
N LEU A 164 -1.09 3.00 4.69
CA LEU A 164 -1.73 1.73 4.31
C LEU A 164 -1.51 0.72 5.44
N MET A 165 -2.53 0.50 6.27
CA MET A 165 -2.45 -0.35 7.46
C MET A 165 -2.68 -1.82 7.16
N LYS A 166 -3.56 -2.12 6.20
CA LYS A 166 -3.90 -3.48 5.77
C LYS A 166 -4.36 -3.47 4.33
N LEU A 167 -4.06 -4.56 3.61
CA LEU A 167 -4.57 -4.84 2.27
C LEU A 167 -4.98 -6.32 2.20
N GLU A 168 -6.07 -6.60 1.52
CA GLU A 168 -6.48 -7.95 1.15
C GLU A 168 -6.76 -7.97 -0.36
N GLY A 169 -5.98 -8.77 -1.09
CA GLY A 169 -6.15 -9.00 -2.53
C GLY A 169 -6.92 -10.29 -2.78
N TYR A 170 -7.96 -10.21 -3.60
CA TYR A 170 -8.82 -11.33 -3.99
C TYR A 170 -8.58 -11.68 -5.45
N ASP A 171 -8.48 -12.95 -5.77
CA ASP A 171 -8.32 -13.46 -7.13
C ASP A 171 -9.60 -13.28 -7.98
N TRP A 172 -9.54 -13.68 -9.25
CA TRP A 172 -10.67 -13.58 -10.18
C TRP A 172 -11.80 -14.59 -9.92
N ASN A 173 -11.63 -15.50 -8.95
CA ASN A 173 -12.66 -16.40 -8.43
C ASN A 173 -13.24 -15.90 -7.09
N GLY A 174 -12.85 -14.68 -6.65
CA GLY A 174 -13.30 -14.09 -5.41
C GLY A 174 -12.68 -14.72 -4.17
N LYS A 175 -11.56 -15.45 -4.30
CA LYS A 175 -10.84 -16.07 -3.18
C LYS A 175 -9.74 -15.12 -2.69
N LEU A 176 -9.57 -15.06 -1.35
CA LEU A 176 -8.47 -14.32 -0.76
C LEU A 176 -7.14 -14.94 -1.22
N ALA A 177 -6.36 -14.18 -1.98
CA ALA A 177 -5.06 -14.59 -2.49
C ALA A 177 -3.93 -14.14 -1.58
N LYS A 178 -3.96 -12.89 -1.12
CA LYS A 178 -2.94 -12.31 -0.24
C LYS A 178 -3.52 -11.36 0.80
N ARG A 179 -2.82 -11.27 1.92
CA ARG A 179 -3.08 -10.27 2.96
C ARG A 179 -1.78 -9.62 3.39
N PHE A 180 -1.78 -8.30 3.43
CA PHE A 180 -0.70 -7.48 3.96
C PHE A 180 -1.18 -6.79 5.22
N THR A 181 -0.41 -6.84 6.29
CA THR A 181 -0.77 -6.22 7.57
C THR A 181 0.44 -5.54 8.17
N VAL A 182 0.34 -4.25 8.46
CA VAL A 182 1.35 -3.53 9.24
C VAL A 182 1.36 -4.11 10.65
N VAL A 183 2.48 -4.69 11.04
CA VAL A 183 2.71 -5.25 12.38
C VAL A 183 3.20 -4.17 13.33
N SER A 184 4.16 -3.36 12.87
CA SER A 184 4.70 -2.27 13.67
C SER A 184 5.20 -1.11 12.80
N GLY A 185 5.17 0.08 13.38
CA GLY A 185 5.79 1.29 12.87
C GLY A 185 7.03 1.69 13.69
N GLN A 186 7.82 2.58 13.14
CA GLN A 186 8.95 3.22 13.82
C GLN A 186 8.93 4.73 13.56
N LYS A 187 9.46 5.49 14.50
CA LYS A 187 9.60 6.94 14.36
C LYS A 187 11.02 7.28 13.93
N ILE A 188 11.18 8.01 12.84
CA ILE A 188 12.45 8.49 12.31
C ILE A 188 12.25 9.99 12.10
N GLU A 189 13.07 10.83 12.75
CA GLU A 189 13.01 12.29 12.63
C GLU A 189 11.57 12.85 12.73
N ASP A 190 10.86 12.46 13.80
CA ASP A 190 9.47 12.84 14.10
C ASP A 190 8.38 12.35 13.11
N ARG A 191 8.72 11.57 12.09
CA ARG A 191 7.77 10.93 11.17
C ARG A 191 7.64 9.44 11.41
N TRP A 192 6.43 8.92 11.23
CA TRP A 192 6.15 7.48 11.32
C TRP A 192 6.43 6.78 9.99
N PHE A 193 7.17 5.68 10.06
CA PHE A 193 7.48 4.80 8.92
C PHE A 193 7.13 3.36 9.25
N LEU A 194 6.97 2.56 8.22
CA LEU A 194 6.85 1.11 8.34
C LEU A 194 8.12 0.57 9.01
N LYS A 195 7.94 -0.26 10.05
CA LYS A 195 9.02 -1.07 10.64
C LYS A 195 8.89 -2.51 10.20
N GLU A 196 7.69 -3.08 10.30
CA GLU A 196 7.43 -4.47 9.94
C GLU A 196 6.04 -4.62 9.32
N MET A 197 5.99 -5.34 8.20
CA MET A 197 4.75 -5.77 7.53
C MET A 197 4.76 -7.28 7.39
N ARG A 198 3.65 -7.92 7.71
CA ARG A 198 3.40 -9.33 7.45
C ARG A 198 2.60 -9.48 6.18
N ILE A 199 3.05 -10.39 5.32
CA ILE A 199 2.43 -10.74 4.04
C ILE A 199 2.09 -12.23 4.10
N GLU A 200 0.84 -12.57 3.89
CA GLU A 200 0.31 -13.92 3.92
C GLU A 200 -0.25 -14.27 2.55
N GLU A 201 0.25 -15.34 1.95
CA GLU A 201 -0.29 -15.93 0.71
C GLU A 201 -1.22 -17.09 1.05
N PHE A 202 -2.37 -17.18 0.38
CA PHE A 202 -3.38 -18.20 0.60
C PHE A 202 -3.54 -19.09 -0.62
N ASP A 203 -3.79 -20.37 -0.36
CA ASP A 203 -4.14 -21.32 -1.39
C ASP A 203 -5.60 -21.09 -1.83
N PRO A 204 -5.86 -20.83 -3.12
CA PRO A 204 -7.20 -20.47 -3.58
C PRO A 204 -8.19 -21.65 -3.53
N ALA A 205 -7.71 -22.90 -3.54
CA ALA A 205 -8.57 -24.08 -3.47
C ALA A 205 -9.00 -24.39 -2.04
N THR A 206 -8.09 -24.25 -1.08
CA THR A 206 -8.33 -24.66 0.31
C THR A 206 -8.59 -23.49 1.26
N GLY A 207 -8.23 -22.25 0.86
CA GLY A 207 -8.25 -21.05 1.71
C GLY A 207 -7.21 -21.08 2.83
N LYS A 208 -6.32 -22.09 2.87
CA LYS A 208 -5.27 -22.20 3.89
C LYS A 208 -4.10 -21.29 3.56
N GLN A 209 -3.45 -20.76 4.60
CA GLN A 209 -2.21 -20.01 4.44
C GLN A 209 -1.12 -20.92 3.85
N ARG A 210 -0.52 -20.50 2.73
CA ARG A 210 0.51 -21.20 1.96
C ARG A 210 1.90 -20.69 2.28
N ALA A 211 2.05 -19.36 2.44
CA ALA A 211 3.30 -18.74 2.78
C ALA A 211 3.08 -17.57 3.75
N ARG A 212 4.11 -17.23 4.51
CA ARG A 212 4.16 -16.04 5.37
C ARG A 212 5.51 -15.38 5.22
N THR A 213 5.49 -14.16 4.73
CA THR A 213 6.66 -13.31 4.51
C THR A 213 6.60 -12.11 5.45
N TYR A 214 7.73 -11.68 5.94
CA TYR A 214 7.88 -10.43 6.68
C TYR A 214 8.78 -9.48 5.88
N LEU A 215 8.30 -8.26 5.67
CA LEU A 215 9.10 -7.14 5.17
C LEU A 215 9.46 -6.30 6.38
N GLU A 216 10.76 -6.19 6.66
CA GLU A 216 11.29 -5.45 7.79
C GLU A 216 12.14 -4.29 7.27
N ILE A 217 11.92 -3.09 7.82
CA ILE A 217 12.70 -1.88 7.49
C ILE A 217 13.51 -1.49 8.73
N LYS A 218 14.81 -1.30 8.54
CA LYS A 218 15.75 -0.94 9.59
C LYS A 218 16.29 0.47 9.36
N LYS A 219 16.49 1.17 10.45
CA LYS A 219 17.15 2.48 10.45
C LYS A 219 18.64 2.33 10.18
#